data_8ac6647d27343f7bee753b92362f8b5a
#
_entry.id   8ac6647d27343f7bee753b92362f8b5a
#
_cell.length_a   1.000
_cell.length_b   1.000
_cell.length_c   1.000
_cell.angle_alpha   90.00
_cell.angle_beta   90.00
_cell.angle_gamma   90.00
#
_symmetry.space_group_name_H-M   'P 1'
#
loop_
_entity.id
_entity.type
_entity.pdbx_description
1 polymer ?
#
loop_
_entity_poly.entity_id
_entity_poly.type
_entity_poly.pdbx_seq_one_letter_code
_entity_poly.pdbx_strand_id
1 'polypeptide(L)'
;MPEQALNVTELKERFVDVSEVMQADIKKLVQYQITNKSQSILKKIYAKNPDAKVSIEYTIIKNKQWKYESDFVFTADWDKFVVSSHQWFKVATDLISHAFDKWKRHILWFWGRFFK
;
A
#
# COMPACT_ATOMS: atom_id res chain seq x y z
N MET A 1 -3.70 -23.63 15.11
CA MET A 1 -2.87 -23.23 13.97
C MET A 1 -2.93 -21.73 13.77
N PRO A 2 -1.80 -21.10 13.55
CA PRO A 2 -1.84 -19.69 13.26
C PRO A 2 -2.58 -19.46 11.94
N GLU A 3 -3.50 -18.52 11.94
CA GLU A 3 -4.18 -18.13 10.72
C GLU A 3 -3.17 -17.52 9.76
N GLN A 4 -3.28 -17.87 8.49
CA GLN A 4 -2.48 -17.20 7.47
C GLN A 4 -2.89 -15.74 7.37
N ALA A 5 -1.92 -14.86 7.27
CA ALA A 5 -2.18 -13.46 7.03
C ALA A 5 -2.89 -13.29 5.68
N LEU A 6 -3.89 -12.42 5.64
CA LEU A 6 -4.54 -12.05 4.40
C LEU A 6 -3.55 -11.28 3.53
N ASN A 7 -3.72 -11.37 2.22
CA ASN A 7 -2.84 -10.69 1.29
C ASN A 7 -3.67 -10.01 0.19
N VAL A 8 -3.00 -9.13 -0.55
CA VAL A 8 -3.60 -8.54 -1.74
C VAL A 8 -3.57 -9.56 -2.88
N THR A 9 -4.48 -9.38 -3.83
CA THR A 9 -4.59 -10.27 -4.99
C THR A 9 -3.42 -10.06 -5.95
N GLU A 10 -2.99 -8.82 -6.08
CA GLU A 10 -1.93 -8.45 -7.02
C GLU A 10 -1.09 -7.32 -6.44
N LEU A 11 0.22 -7.39 -6.65
CA LEU A 11 1.17 -6.36 -6.23
C LEU A 11 2.10 -6.08 -7.39
N LYS A 12 2.05 -4.84 -7.92
CA LYS A 12 2.94 -4.38 -9.00
C LYS A 12 3.88 -3.33 -8.45
N GLU A 13 5.17 -3.50 -8.74
CA GLU A 13 6.23 -2.69 -8.18
C GLU A 13 7.10 -2.12 -9.28
N ARG A 14 7.35 -0.82 -9.22
CA ARG A 14 8.21 -0.13 -10.16
C ARG A 14 9.15 0.81 -9.42
N PHE A 15 10.41 0.80 -9.82
CA PHE A 15 11.44 1.63 -9.21
C PHE A 15 12.18 2.43 -10.28
N VAL A 16 12.45 3.70 -9.98
CA VAL A 16 13.20 4.59 -10.87
C VAL A 16 14.36 5.18 -10.07
N ASP A 17 15.58 4.92 -10.54
CA ASP A 17 16.82 5.41 -9.90
C ASP A 17 16.99 4.94 -8.45
N VAL A 18 16.47 3.77 -8.14
CA VAL A 18 16.57 3.16 -6.82
C VAL A 18 17.51 1.96 -6.92
N SER A 19 18.51 1.88 -6.04
CA SER A 19 19.47 0.78 -6.04
C SER A 19 18.78 -0.55 -5.73
N GLU A 20 19.38 -1.66 -6.19
CA GLU A 20 18.81 -3.00 -5.94
C GLU A 20 18.67 -3.30 -4.46
N VAL A 21 19.63 -2.89 -3.63
CA VAL A 21 19.57 -3.09 -2.19
C VAL A 21 18.37 -2.35 -1.61
N MET A 22 18.17 -1.11 -2.02
CA MET A 22 17.05 -0.30 -1.55
C MET A 22 15.71 -0.83 -2.07
N GLN A 23 15.67 -1.33 -3.31
CA GLN A 23 14.47 -1.98 -3.84
C GLN A 23 14.06 -3.17 -2.96
N ALA A 24 15.01 -4.00 -2.57
CA ALA A 24 14.75 -5.14 -1.69
C ALA A 24 14.19 -4.69 -0.34
N ASP A 25 14.77 -3.63 0.24
CA ASP A 25 14.31 -3.08 1.50
C ASP A 25 12.89 -2.52 1.39
N ILE A 26 12.60 -1.79 0.32
CA ILE A 26 11.28 -1.23 0.08
C ILE A 26 10.24 -2.35 -0.08
N LYS A 27 10.56 -3.40 -0.83
CA LYS A 27 9.66 -4.55 -0.98
C LYS A 27 9.32 -5.19 0.36
N LYS A 28 10.31 -5.32 1.25
CA LYS A 28 10.08 -5.84 2.61
C LYS A 28 9.18 -4.92 3.43
N LEU A 29 9.39 -3.61 3.32
CA LEU A 29 8.57 -2.62 4.03
C LEU A 29 7.12 -2.66 3.55
N VAL A 30 6.90 -2.77 2.25
CA VAL A 30 5.57 -2.88 1.68
C VAL A 30 4.90 -4.18 2.14
N GLN A 31 5.62 -5.30 2.08
CA GLN A 31 5.09 -6.58 2.53
C GLN A 31 4.74 -6.55 4.02
N TYR A 32 5.56 -5.90 4.84
CA TYR A 32 5.28 -5.71 6.26
C TYR A 32 3.98 -4.92 6.48
N GLN A 33 3.78 -3.84 5.72
CA GLN A 33 2.55 -3.07 5.80
C GLN A 33 1.32 -3.92 5.46
N ILE A 34 1.42 -4.75 4.44
CA ILE A 34 0.32 -5.63 4.04
C ILE A 34 0.03 -6.68 5.11
N THR A 35 1.06 -7.40 5.56
CA THR A 35 0.86 -8.57 6.44
C THR A 35 0.65 -8.21 7.90
N ASN A 36 1.06 -7.01 8.34
CA ASN A 36 0.98 -6.63 9.76
C ASN A 36 0.10 -5.41 10.02
N LYS A 37 0.13 -4.42 9.16
CA LYS A 37 -0.58 -3.15 9.43
C LYS A 37 -1.91 -3.02 8.70
N SER A 38 -2.13 -3.82 7.65
CA SER A 38 -3.34 -3.71 6.82
C SER A 38 -4.30 -4.88 6.98
N GLN A 39 -4.07 -5.77 7.93
CA GLN A 39 -4.92 -6.96 8.11
C GLN A 39 -6.37 -6.61 8.45
N SER A 40 -6.59 -5.61 9.29
CA SER A 40 -7.94 -5.17 9.63
C SER A 40 -8.71 -4.66 8.41
N ILE A 41 -8.01 -3.98 7.51
CA ILE A 41 -8.59 -3.47 6.27
C ILE A 41 -8.93 -4.61 5.33
N LEU A 42 -8.00 -5.52 5.13
CA LEU A 42 -8.20 -6.68 4.25
C LEU A 42 -9.34 -7.55 4.76
N LYS A 43 -9.43 -7.77 6.08
CA LYS A 43 -10.55 -8.48 6.68
C LYS A 43 -11.88 -7.81 6.35
N LYS A 44 -11.92 -6.49 6.43
CA LYS A 44 -13.14 -5.72 6.13
C LYS A 44 -13.54 -5.86 4.66
N ILE A 45 -12.59 -5.75 3.75
CA ILE A 45 -12.83 -5.87 2.33
C ILE A 45 -13.32 -7.29 1.99
N TYR A 46 -12.60 -8.31 2.42
CA TYR A 46 -12.93 -9.69 2.09
C TYR A 46 -14.18 -10.19 2.82
N ALA A 47 -14.55 -9.57 3.95
CA ALA A 47 -15.80 -9.87 4.61
C ALA A 47 -17.01 -9.41 3.78
N LYS A 48 -16.85 -8.31 3.06
CA LYS A 48 -17.91 -7.80 2.17
C LYS A 48 -17.98 -8.60 0.87
N ASN A 49 -16.84 -9.01 0.34
CA ASN A 49 -16.75 -9.83 -0.87
C ASN A 49 -15.53 -10.72 -0.77
N PRO A 50 -15.71 -12.03 -0.46
CA PRO A 50 -14.58 -12.96 -0.37
C PRO A 50 -13.78 -13.08 -1.68
N ASP A 51 -14.41 -12.78 -2.82
CA ASP A 51 -13.78 -12.85 -4.14
C ASP A 51 -13.26 -11.49 -4.60
N ALA A 52 -13.21 -10.51 -3.71
CA ALA A 52 -12.74 -9.18 -4.04
C ALA A 52 -11.32 -9.21 -4.60
N LYS A 53 -11.09 -8.42 -5.63
CA LYS A 53 -9.74 -8.22 -6.16
C LYS A 53 -9.15 -6.99 -5.50
N VAL A 54 -8.09 -7.20 -4.74
CA VAL A 54 -7.37 -6.11 -4.08
C VAL A 54 -5.99 -6.02 -4.70
N SER A 55 -5.70 -4.90 -5.33
CA SER A 55 -4.39 -4.71 -5.96
C SER A 55 -3.71 -3.47 -5.42
N ILE A 56 -2.40 -3.56 -5.33
CA ILE A 56 -1.55 -2.43 -4.99
C ILE A 56 -0.55 -2.29 -6.11
N GLU A 57 -0.46 -1.10 -6.67
CA GLU A 57 0.50 -0.77 -7.70
C GLU A 57 1.26 0.47 -7.24
N TYR A 58 2.57 0.39 -7.20
CA TYR A 58 3.34 1.55 -6.77
C TYR A 58 4.61 1.76 -7.59
N THR A 59 4.96 3.03 -7.67
CA THR A 59 6.22 3.48 -8.26
C THR A 59 6.98 4.27 -7.21
N ILE A 60 8.23 3.92 -6.97
CA ILE A 60 9.12 4.66 -6.08
C ILE A 60 10.23 5.28 -6.93
N ILE A 61 10.42 6.57 -6.75
CA ILE A 61 11.40 7.34 -7.50
C ILE A 61 12.36 7.98 -6.50
N LYS A 62 13.65 7.81 -6.73
CA LYS A 62 14.66 8.55 -5.97
C LYS A 62 15.10 9.73 -6.83
N ASN A 63 14.83 10.94 -6.36
CA ASN A 63 15.13 12.13 -7.14
C ASN A 63 16.59 12.57 -6.96
N LYS A 64 16.99 13.60 -7.72
CA LYS A 64 18.36 14.10 -7.71
C LYS A 64 18.81 14.68 -6.38
N GLN A 65 17.87 14.97 -5.49
CA GLN A 65 18.14 15.52 -4.16
C GLN A 65 18.19 14.44 -3.09
N TRP A 66 18.27 13.17 -3.50
CA TRP A 66 18.35 11.99 -2.64
C TRP A 66 17.11 11.78 -1.76
N LYS A 67 15.98 12.27 -2.22
CA LYS A 67 14.68 12.10 -1.56
C LYS A 67 13.79 11.18 -2.39
N TYR A 68 12.80 10.60 -1.73
CA TYR A 68 11.90 9.64 -2.37
C TYR A 68 10.57 10.29 -2.70
N GLU A 69 10.06 9.95 -3.87
CA GLU A 69 8.71 10.28 -4.30
C GLU A 69 8.00 8.99 -4.63
N SER A 70 6.68 8.98 -4.52
CA SER A 70 5.91 7.78 -4.82
C SER A 70 4.56 8.08 -5.42
N ASP A 71 4.07 7.11 -6.20
CA ASP A 71 2.69 7.00 -6.62
C ASP A 71 2.20 5.63 -6.19
N PHE A 72 1.19 5.59 -5.33
CA PHE A 72 0.52 4.37 -4.90
C PHE A 72 -0.90 4.35 -5.44
N VAL A 73 -1.29 3.24 -6.05
CA VAL A 73 -2.66 3.02 -6.50
C VAL A 73 -3.18 1.78 -5.77
N PHE A 74 -4.16 1.98 -4.92
CA PHE A 74 -4.82 0.92 -4.17
C PHE A 74 -6.19 0.68 -4.78
N THR A 75 -6.45 -0.54 -5.23
CA THR A 75 -7.73 -0.91 -5.83
C THR A 75 -8.36 -2.04 -5.02
N ALA A 76 -9.57 -1.83 -4.55
CA ALA A 76 -10.36 -2.85 -3.87
C ALA A 76 -11.68 -2.96 -4.64
N ASP A 77 -11.79 -3.96 -5.52
CA ASP A 77 -12.89 -4.12 -6.47
C ASP A 77 -13.07 -2.87 -7.34
N TRP A 78 -14.16 -2.13 -7.11
CA TRP A 78 -14.48 -0.91 -7.84
C TRP A 78 -13.83 0.35 -7.26
N ASP A 79 -13.33 0.27 -6.02
CA ASP A 79 -12.80 1.41 -5.30
C ASP A 79 -11.32 1.60 -5.60
N LYS A 80 -10.98 2.66 -6.31
CA LYS A 80 -9.61 3.01 -6.67
C LYS A 80 -9.18 4.25 -5.90
N PHE A 81 -8.14 4.10 -5.10
CA PHE A 81 -7.61 5.17 -4.27
C PHE A 81 -6.14 5.44 -4.61
N VAL A 82 -5.84 6.69 -4.95
CA VAL A 82 -4.49 7.07 -5.39
C VAL A 82 -3.85 7.97 -4.34
N VAL A 83 -2.62 7.64 -3.96
CA VAL A 83 -1.80 8.47 -3.07
C VAL A 83 -0.52 8.82 -3.81
N SER A 84 -0.40 10.08 -4.20
CA SER A 84 0.83 10.58 -4.84
C SER A 84 1.56 11.46 -3.84
N SER A 85 2.78 11.08 -3.50
CA SER A 85 3.61 11.85 -2.58
C SER A 85 4.71 12.56 -3.37
N HIS A 86 4.52 13.86 -3.52
CA HIS A 86 5.54 14.75 -4.09
C HIS A 86 6.30 15.49 -3.00
N GLN A 87 5.92 15.25 -1.74
CA GLN A 87 6.72 15.69 -0.61
C GLN A 87 7.92 14.79 -0.49
N TRP A 88 9.05 15.37 -0.33
CA TRP A 88 10.31 14.67 -0.42
C TRP A 88 10.66 14.00 0.89
N PHE A 89 10.34 12.73 0.97
CA PHE A 89 10.69 11.92 2.13
C PHE A 89 12.15 11.49 2.05
N LYS A 90 12.88 11.68 3.13
CA LYS A 90 14.28 11.23 3.22
C LYS A 90 14.36 9.74 3.51
N VAL A 91 13.34 9.18 4.15
CA VAL A 91 13.31 7.80 4.59
C VAL A 91 12.15 7.07 3.91
N ALA A 92 12.48 5.98 3.25
CA ALA A 92 11.47 5.19 2.51
C ALA A 92 10.37 4.65 3.43
N THR A 93 10.71 4.30 4.68
CA THR A 93 9.73 3.82 5.66
C THR A 93 8.61 4.83 5.87
N ASP A 94 8.95 6.11 6.02
CA ASP A 94 7.97 7.17 6.25
C ASP A 94 7.06 7.36 5.04
N LEU A 95 7.63 7.30 3.84
CA LEU A 95 6.89 7.41 2.59
C LEU A 95 5.86 6.29 2.46
N ILE A 96 6.28 5.06 2.70
CA ILE A 96 5.42 3.88 2.58
C ILE A 96 4.33 3.91 3.65
N SER A 97 4.70 4.19 4.91
CA SER A 97 3.74 4.30 6.00
C SER A 97 2.68 5.36 5.72
N HIS A 98 3.09 6.50 5.18
CA HIS A 98 2.18 7.58 4.81
C HIS A 98 1.12 7.12 3.80
N ALA A 99 1.54 6.42 2.75
CA ALA A 99 0.63 5.94 1.72
C ALA A 99 -0.38 4.93 2.28
N PHE A 100 0.11 3.95 3.05
CA PHE A 100 -0.75 2.93 3.64
C PHE A 100 -1.70 3.49 4.70
N ASP A 101 -1.24 4.46 5.49
CA ASP A 101 -2.11 5.12 6.48
C ASP A 101 -3.26 5.87 5.82
N LYS A 102 -2.99 6.53 4.70
CA LYS A 102 -4.05 7.22 3.95
C LYS A 102 -5.05 6.23 3.38
N TRP A 103 -4.60 5.11 2.83
CA TRP A 103 -5.50 4.08 2.33
C TRP A 103 -6.35 3.49 3.47
N LYS A 104 -5.74 3.23 4.60
CA LYS A 104 -6.43 2.72 5.78
C LYS A 104 -7.55 3.64 6.22
N ARG A 105 -7.29 4.94 6.30
CA ARG A 105 -8.31 5.92 6.67
C ARG A 105 -9.42 5.97 5.63
N HIS A 106 -9.08 5.89 4.35
CA HIS A 106 -10.05 5.86 3.27
C HIS A 106 -10.99 4.66 3.41
N ILE A 107 -10.47 3.47 3.59
CA ILE A 107 -11.26 2.25 3.72
C ILE A 107 -12.13 2.30 4.97
N LEU A 108 -11.56 2.67 6.12
CA LEU A 108 -12.29 2.73 7.38
C LEU A 108 -13.43 3.75 7.32
N TRP A 109 -13.19 4.89 6.70
CA TRP A 109 -14.21 5.94 6.59
C TRP A 109 -15.24 5.60 5.51
N PHE A 110 -14.79 5.32 4.29
CA PHE A 110 -15.66 5.15 3.13
C PHE A 110 -16.46 3.85 3.21
N TRP A 111 -15.78 2.73 3.43
CA TRP A 111 -16.42 1.43 3.49
C TRP A 111 -17.26 1.27 4.75
N GLY A 112 -16.82 1.86 5.86
CA GLY A 112 -17.61 1.87 7.08
C GLY A 112 -18.90 2.65 6.94
N ARG A 113 -18.91 3.68 6.09
CA ARG A 113 -20.10 4.52 5.89
C ARG A 113 -21.11 3.86 4.95
N PHE A 114 -20.64 3.24 3.87
CA PHE A 114 -21.52 2.68 2.84
C PHE A 114 -21.85 1.21 3.03
N PHE A 115 -21.12 0.50 3.86
CA PHE A 115 -21.29 -0.93 4.07
C PHE A 115 -21.48 -1.26 5.55
N LYS A 116 -22.33 -0.51 6.21
CA LYS A 116 -22.68 -0.78 7.62
C LYS A 116 -23.37 -2.12 7.77
#